data_58ac9b31953acfdd29e94f2402ada8d0
#
_entry.id   58ac9b31953acfdd29e94f2402ada8d0
#
_cell.length_a   1.000
_cell.length_b   1.000
_cell.length_c   1.000
_cell.angle_alpha   90.00
_cell.angle_beta   90.00
_cell.angle_gamma   90.00
#
_symmetry.space_group_name_H-M   'P 1'
#
loop_
_entity.id
_entity.type
_entity.pdbx_description
1 polymer ?
#
loop_
_entity_poly.entity_id
_entity_poly.type
_entity_poly.pdbx_seq_one_letter_code
_entity_poly.pdbx_strand_id
1 'polypeptide(L)'
;MLQNVLRHGLIGLFLITPALAAPTAEQRGKAFARANCARCHAIDRGSNSPLRIAPPLRTLHNRYPIEALEEALAEGISTGHPGMPAFELDPDQIHDLLSYLKTLE
;
A
#
# COMPACT_ATOMS: atom_id res chain seq x y z
N MET A 1 0.02 72.56 -6.84
CA MET A 1 0.00 71.68 -5.67
C MET A 1 -0.11 70.25 -6.20
N LEU A 2 0.99 69.53 -6.21
CA LEU A 2 1.08 68.11 -6.61
C LEU A 2 0.78 67.25 -5.38
N GLN A 3 -0.40 66.61 -5.37
CA GLN A 3 -0.72 65.61 -4.37
C GLN A 3 -0.13 64.27 -4.80
N ASN A 4 0.95 63.88 -4.15
CA ASN A 4 1.49 62.54 -4.25
C ASN A 4 0.57 61.53 -3.54
N VAL A 5 -0.24 60.82 -4.30
CA VAL A 5 -0.97 59.65 -3.80
C VAL A 5 -0.01 58.50 -3.76
N LEU A 6 0.56 58.19 -2.60
CA LEU A 6 1.29 56.96 -2.36
C LEU A 6 0.31 55.79 -2.43
N ARG A 7 0.26 55.10 -3.55
CA ARG A 7 -0.38 53.79 -3.66
C ARG A 7 0.48 52.75 -2.95
N HIS A 8 0.13 52.45 -1.71
CA HIS A 8 0.66 51.31 -1.03
C HIS A 8 0.02 50.07 -1.65
N GLY A 9 0.75 49.40 -2.57
CA GLY A 9 0.37 48.07 -3.05
C GLY A 9 0.56 47.08 -1.92
N LEU A 10 -0.53 46.55 -1.38
CA LEU A 10 -0.48 45.37 -0.52
C LEU A 10 -0.04 44.20 -1.38
N ILE A 11 1.24 43.83 -1.26
CA ILE A 11 1.75 42.56 -1.79
C ILE A 11 1.24 41.50 -0.83
N GLY A 12 0.11 40.88 -1.19
CA GLY A 12 -0.39 39.71 -0.47
C GLY A 12 0.60 38.55 -0.59
N LEU A 13 1.25 38.19 0.50
CA LEU A 13 2.13 37.03 0.57
C LEU A 13 1.22 35.78 0.58
N PHE A 14 1.05 35.17 -0.60
CA PHE A 14 0.39 33.88 -0.70
C PHE A 14 1.32 32.81 -0.13
N LEU A 15 1.02 32.36 1.09
CA LEU A 15 1.63 31.18 1.68
C LEU A 15 1.10 29.96 0.94
N ILE A 16 1.90 29.42 0.02
CA ILE A 16 1.62 28.13 -0.63
C ILE A 16 2.02 27.05 0.37
N THR A 17 1.03 26.50 1.08
CA THR A 17 1.26 25.29 1.89
C THR A 17 1.26 24.09 0.96
N PRO A 18 2.34 23.26 0.92
CA PRO A 18 2.32 22.04 0.14
C PRO A 18 1.25 21.10 0.70
N ALA A 19 0.27 20.73 -0.12
CA ALA A 19 -0.69 19.71 0.22
C ALA A 19 0.01 18.36 0.25
N LEU A 20 -0.01 17.66 1.41
CA LEU A 20 0.45 16.27 1.50
C LEU A 20 -0.52 15.41 0.72
N ALA A 21 0.00 14.71 -0.32
CA ALA A 21 -0.79 13.77 -1.08
C ALA A 21 -1.20 12.58 -0.21
N ALA A 22 -2.45 12.11 -0.35
CA ALA A 22 -2.90 10.88 0.29
C ALA A 22 -2.07 9.67 -0.22
N PRO A 23 -1.86 8.63 0.60
CA PRO A 23 -1.20 7.40 0.15
C PRO A 23 -1.92 6.78 -1.04
N THR A 24 -1.17 6.20 -1.96
CA THR A 24 -1.72 5.42 -3.07
C THR A 24 -2.22 4.06 -2.58
N ALA A 25 -3.00 3.36 -3.41
CA ALA A 25 -3.42 1.99 -3.11
C ALA A 25 -2.21 1.07 -2.87
N GLU A 26 -1.17 1.18 -3.71
CA GLU A 26 0.05 0.40 -3.56
C GLU A 26 0.78 0.69 -2.25
N GLN A 27 0.84 1.94 -1.84
CA GLN A 27 1.44 2.33 -0.56
C GLN A 27 0.64 1.80 0.63
N ARG A 28 -0.69 1.87 0.59
CA ARG A 28 -1.55 1.29 1.62
C ARG A 28 -1.43 -0.22 1.66
N GLY A 29 -1.38 -0.87 0.50
CA GLY A 29 -1.17 -2.31 0.37
C GLY A 29 0.17 -2.76 0.92
N LYS A 30 1.24 -2.01 0.66
CA LYS A 30 2.55 -2.27 1.26
C LYS A 30 2.53 -2.13 2.77
N ALA A 31 1.88 -1.11 3.29
CA ALA A 31 1.74 -0.90 4.74
C ALA A 31 0.95 -2.05 5.38
N PHE A 32 -0.12 -2.51 4.72
CA PHE A 32 -0.89 -3.68 5.15
C PHE A 32 -0.03 -4.94 5.20
N ALA A 33 0.71 -5.23 4.13
CA ALA A 33 1.60 -6.38 4.07
C ALA A 33 2.67 -6.34 5.16
N ARG A 34 3.24 -5.17 5.41
CA ARG A 34 4.24 -4.99 6.48
C ARG A 34 3.65 -5.29 7.86
N ALA A 35 2.43 -4.85 8.13
CA ALA A 35 1.77 -5.03 9.40
C ALA A 35 1.29 -6.47 9.63
N ASN A 36 0.89 -7.19 8.58
CA ASN A 36 0.16 -8.45 8.70
C ASN A 36 0.86 -9.66 8.09
N CYS A 37 1.79 -9.48 7.16
CA CYS A 37 2.40 -10.56 6.39
C CYS A 37 3.91 -10.71 6.66
N ALA A 38 4.58 -9.62 7.00
CA ALA A 38 6.04 -9.55 7.08
C ALA A 38 6.67 -10.40 8.19
N ARG A 39 5.89 -10.84 9.17
CA ARG A 39 6.39 -11.77 10.20
C ARG A 39 6.86 -13.08 9.60
N CYS A 40 6.20 -13.56 8.57
CA CYS A 40 6.46 -14.85 7.95
C CYS A 40 6.97 -14.73 6.51
N HIS A 41 6.40 -13.80 5.73
CA HIS A 41 6.70 -13.63 4.32
C HIS A 41 7.67 -12.48 4.07
N ALA A 42 8.62 -12.67 3.14
CA ALA A 42 9.29 -11.54 2.52
C ALA A 42 8.24 -10.73 1.73
N ILE A 43 8.15 -9.45 2.01
CA ILE A 43 7.15 -8.56 1.39
C ILE A 43 7.75 -7.66 0.30
N ASP A 44 9.07 -7.69 0.12
CA ASP A 44 9.81 -6.86 -0.83
C ASP A 44 10.32 -7.67 -2.04
N ARG A 45 11.12 -7.00 -2.88
CA ARG A 45 11.65 -7.60 -4.11
C ARG A 45 12.90 -8.45 -3.93
N GLY A 46 13.57 -8.41 -2.78
CA GLY A 46 14.92 -8.97 -2.67
C GLY A 46 15.23 -9.77 -1.41
N SER A 47 14.44 -9.65 -0.34
CA SER A 47 14.74 -10.36 0.90
C SER A 47 14.21 -11.79 0.93
N ASN A 48 14.74 -12.58 1.87
CA ASN A 48 14.24 -13.90 2.17
C ASN A 48 13.09 -13.82 3.18
N SER A 49 12.14 -14.74 3.08
CA SER A 49 11.09 -14.87 4.07
C SER A 49 11.65 -15.24 5.44
N PRO A 50 11.26 -14.57 6.52
CA PRO A 50 11.64 -14.95 7.88
C PRO A 50 11.26 -16.39 8.21
N LEU A 51 10.10 -16.83 7.77
CA LEU A 51 9.68 -18.24 7.82
C LEU A 51 9.99 -18.91 6.48
N ARG A 52 10.89 -19.87 6.46
CA ARG A 52 11.41 -20.47 5.22
C ARG A 52 10.33 -21.09 4.33
N ILE A 53 9.28 -21.67 4.93
CA ILE A 53 8.18 -22.30 4.18
C ILE A 53 7.17 -21.28 3.64
N ALA A 54 7.19 -20.02 4.15
CA ALA A 54 6.32 -18.98 3.64
C ALA A 54 6.91 -18.40 2.34
N PRO A 55 6.21 -18.51 1.20
CA PRO A 55 6.75 -18.00 -0.04
C PRO A 55 6.89 -16.47 0.00
N PRO A 56 8.00 -15.94 -0.53
CA PRO A 56 8.10 -14.49 -0.73
C PRO A 56 6.92 -14.00 -1.57
N LEU A 57 6.30 -12.88 -1.20
CA LEU A 57 5.11 -12.38 -1.89
C LEU A 57 5.39 -12.07 -3.37
N ARG A 58 6.62 -11.69 -3.72
CA ARG A 58 7.03 -11.47 -5.11
C ARG A 58 6.94 -12.72 -5.99
N THR A 59 6.85 -13.92 -5.41
CA THR A 59 6.81 -15.19 -6.15
C THR A 59 5.40 -15.72 -6.36
N LEU A 60 4.39 -15.12 -5.75
CA LEU A 60 3.02 -15.62 -5.81
C LEU A 60 2.46 -15.62 -7.23
N HIS A 61 2.78 -14.60 -8.03
CA HIS A 61 2.31 -14.50 -9.42
C HIS A 61 2.84 -15.63 -10.32
N ASN A 62 3.89 -16.33 -9.92
CA ASN A 62 4.40 -17.50 -10.63
C ASN A 62 3.55 -18.74 -10.39
N ARG A 63 2.71 -18.74 -9.37
CA ARG A 63 1.87 -19.88 -8.97
C ARG A 63 0.44 -19.77 -9.46
N TYR A 64 -0.08 -18.54 -9.46
CA TYR A 64 -1.45 -18.21 -9.87
C TYR A 64 -1.56 -16.70 -10.15
N PRO A 65 -2.58 -16.28 -10.91
CA PRO A 65 -2.86 -14.85 -11.08
C PRO A 65 -3.15 -14.20 -9.72
N ILE A 66 -2.60 -13.01 -9.48
CA ILE A 66 -2.80 -12.31 -8.20
C ILE A 66 -4.28 -12.05 -7.92
N GLU A 67 -5.09 -11.81 -8.95
CA GLU A 67 -6.53 -11.63 -8.83
C GLU A 67 -7.26 -12.83 -8.22
N ALA A 68 -6.69 -14.02 -8.34
CA ALA A 68 -7.26 -15.23 -7.73
C ALA A 68 -7.27 -15.19 -6.20
N LEU A 69 -6.50 -14.29 -5.58
CA LEU A 69 -6.50 -14.08 -4.14
C LEU A 69 -7.71 -13.28 -3.64
N GLU A 70 -8.42 -12.57 -4.51
CA GLU A 70 -9.49 -11.66 -4.11
C GLU A 70 -10.57 -12.39 -3.29
N GLU A 71 -11.13 -13.46 -3.84
CA GLU A 71 -12.16 -14.26 -3.20
C GLU A 71 -11.65 -14.93 -1.92
N ALA A 72 -10.45 -15.49 -1.97
CA ALA A 72 -9.85 -16.15 -0.82
C ALA A 72 -9.62 -15.19 0.34
N LEU A 73 -9.20 -13.96 0.08
CA LEU A 73 -9.00 -12.93 1.10
C LEU A 73 -10.33 -12.38 1.64
N ALA A 74 -11.38 -12.38 0.84
CA ALA A 74 -12.71 -11.96 1.28
C ALA A 74 -13.39 -13.00 2.18
N GLU A 75 -13.20 -14.27 1.90
CA GLU A 75 -13.86 -15.38 2.58
C GLU A 75 -13.04 -16.00 3.73
N GLY A 76 -11.77 -15.67 3.80
CA GLY A 76 -10.82 -16.30 4.70
C GLY A 76 -10.03 -17.40 4.00
N ILE A 77 -8.72 -17.21 3.87
CA ILE A 77 -7.85 -18.20 3.23
C ILE A 77 -7.64 -19.38 4.17
N SER A 78 -8.10 -20.55 3.73
CA SER A 78 -7.66 -21.83 4.28
C SER A 78 -6.54 -22.37 3.41
N THR A 79 -5.30 -22.12 3.80
CA THR A 79 -4.13 -22.40 2.96
C THR A 79 -3.55 -23.80 3.15
N GLY A 80 -4.05 -24.58 4.07
CA GLY A 80 -3.41 -25.83 4.47
C GLY A 80 -2.09 -25.66 5.25
N HIS A 81 -1.69 -24.42 5.55
CA HIS A 81 -0.54 -24.10 6.40
C HIS A 81 -1.03 -23.74 7.80
N PRO A 82 -0.82 -24.59 8.81
CA PRO A 82 -1.43 -24.39 10.15
C PRO A 82 -1.02 -23.08 10.83
N GLY A 83 0.14 -22.54 10.47
CA GLY A 83 0.67 -21.32 11.07
C GLY A 83 0.18 -20.01 10.42
N MET A 84 -0.48 -20.08 9.27
CA MET A 84 -0.95 -18.87 8.60
C MET A 84 -2.33 -18.49 9.10
N PRO A 85 -2.52 -17.27 9.66
CA PRO A 85 -3.84 -16.82 10.06
C PRO A 85 -4.80 -16.74 8.87
N ALA A 86 -6.08 -17.07 9.11
CA ALA A 86 -7.13 -16.81 8.13
C ALA A 86 -7.52 -15.33 8.21
N PHE A 87 -7.28 -14.59 7.14
CA PHE A 87 -7.68 -13.20 7.03
C PHE A 87 -9.01 -13.08 6.29
N GLU A 88 -9.95 -12.36 6.88
CA GLU A 88 -11.15 -11.90 6.21
C GLU A 88 -11.03 -10.39 6.03
N LEU A 89 -10.74 -9.97 4.81
CA LEU A 89 -10.47 -8.56 4.50
C LEU A 89 -11.70 -7.91 3.85
N ASP A 90 -11.87 -6.62 4.10
CA ASP A 90 -12.86 -5.85 3.36
C ASP A 90 -12.38 -5.55 1.92
N PRO A 91 -13.30 -5.14 1.03
CA PRO A 91 -12.96 -4.90 -0.38
C PRO A 91 -11.85 -3.87 -0.59
N ASP A 92 -11.78 -2.83 0.23
CA ASP A 92 -10.76 -1.79 0.10
C ASP A 92 -9.37 -2.31 0.49
N GLN A 93 -9.31 -3.10 1.57
CA GLN A 93 -8.07 -3.76 2.00
C GLN A 93 -7.56 -4.74 0.93
N ILE A 94 -8.46 -5.50 0.33
CA ILE A 94 -8.12 -6.43 -0.76
C ILE A 94 -7.58 -5.66 -1.95
N HIS A 95 -8.27 -4.61 -2.38
CA HIS A 95 -7.84 -3.76 -3.48
C HIS A 95 -6.43 -3.21 -3.25
N ASP A 96 -6.17 -2.67 -2.08
CA ASP A 96 -4.89 -2.11 -1.71
C ASP A 96 -3.79 -3.17 -1.71
N LEU A 97 -4.05 -4.33 -1.08
CA LEU A 97 -3.08 -5.41 -1.01
C LEU A 97 -2.74 -5.96 -2.40
N LEU A 98 -3.75 -6.25 -3.22
CA LEU A 98 -3.53 -6.76 -4.58
C LEU A 98 -2.80 -5.72 -5.46
N SER A 99 -3.12 -4.44 -5.31
CA SER A 99 -2.41 -3.36 -6.01
C SER A 99 -0.92 -3.37 -5.67
N TYR A 100 -0.56 -3.58 -4.41
CA TYR A 100 0.83 -3.71 -4.01
C TYR A 100 1.47 -4.99 -4.56
N LEU A 101 0.81 -6.14 -4.43
CA LEU A 101 1.34 -7.42 -4.91
C LEU A 101 1.65 -7.39 -6.41
N LYS A 102 0.84 -6.72 -7.20
CA LYS A 102 1.10 -6.54 -8.63
C LYS A 102 2.37 -5.75 -8.92
N THR A 103 2.79 -4.88 -8.03
CA THR A 103 4.06 -4.16 -8.19
C THR A 103 5.29 -5.06 -8.02
N LEU A 104 5.11 -6.25 -7.49
CA LEU A 104 6.18 -7.23 -7.24
C LEU A 104 6.36 -8.23 -8.39
N GLU A 105 5.51 -8.17 -9.40
CA GLU A 105 5.59 -9.02 -10.60
C GLU A 105 6.79 -8.70 -11.50
#